data_6f0bfe7776438ab2f8cdf7e4937b2b23
#
_entry.id   6f0bfe7776438ab2f8cdf7e4937b2b23
#
_cell.length_a   1.000
_cell.length_b   1.000
_cell.length_c   1.000
_cell.angle_alpha   90.00
_cell.angle_beta   90.00
_cell.angle_gamma   90.00
#
_symmetry.space_group_name_H-M   'P 1'
#
loop_
_entity.id
_entity.type
_entity.pdbx_description
1 polymer ?
#
loop_
_entity_poly.entity_id
_entity_poly.type
_entity_poly.pdbx_seq_one_letter_code
_entity_poly.pdbx_strand_id
1 'polypeptide(L)'
;KVEEVDIKEQRLICSITVGGVLSNNKGVNFPDVQLSIRALTDKDKKDLAFGLKQGVDWVALSFVRNPSDLIEIKDLIRNHGFDTPVVAKIEKFEAIDQIDAVLKLCDGVMVARGDLGVEMPAEEVPLLQKQLIKKANSLGIPIITATQMLDSMASSPRPTRAEAVSYTHLR
;
A
#
# COMPACT_ATOMS: atom_id res chain seq x y z
N LYS A 1 -9.61 11.77 17.61
CA LYS A 1 -10.90 12.31 17.11
C LYS A 1 -10.78 13.81 16.94
N VAL A 2 -11.20 14.37 15.78
CA VAL A 2 -11.25 15.81 15.57
C VAL A 2 -12.43 16.37 16.39
N GLU A 3 -12.17 17.38 17.20
CA GLU A 3 -13.18 18.07 18.02
C GLU A 3 -13.52 19.45 17.43
N GLU A 4 -12.51 20.16 16.90
CA GLU A 4 -12.70 21.51 16.34
C GLU A 4 -11.79 21.73 15.14
N VAL A 5 -12.29 22.49 14.16
CA VAL A 5 -11.54 22.91 12.97
C VAL A 5 -11.52 24.43 12.91
N ASP A 6 -10.34 25.02 13.07
CA ASP A 6 -10.13 26.46 12.90
C ASP A 6 -9.47 26.72 11.54
N ILE A 7 -10.32 27.08 10.57
CA ILE A 7 -9.87 27.35 9.20
C ILE A 7 -8.98 28.59 9.12
N LYS A 8 -9.24 29.60 9.97
CA LYS A 8 -8.48 30.87 9.95
C LYS A 8 -7.05 30.69 10.42
N GLU A 9 -6.88 29.93 11.50
CA GLU A 9 -5.57 29.65 12.09
C GLU A 9 -4.94 28.37 11.50
N GLN A 10 -5.61 27.70 10.53
CA GLN A 10 -5.16 26.45 9.89
C GLN A 10 -4.78 25.37 10.91
N ARG A 11 -5.59 25.20 11.94
CA ARG A 11 -5.34 24.21 13.01
C ARG A 11 -6.53 23.31 13.25
N LEU A 12 -6.21 22.10 13.70
CA LEU A 12 -7.16 21.10 14.17
C LEU A 12 -6.95 20.88 15.67
N ILE A 13 -8.03 20.91 16.43
CA ILE A 13 -8.02 20.50 17.84
C ILE A 13 -8.55 19.09 17.90
N CYS A 14 -7.76 18.18 18.45
CA CYS A 14 -8.07 16.76 18.49
C CYS A 14 -8.02 16.21 19.91
N SER A 15 -8.94 15.33 20.26
CA SER A 15 -8.83 14.48 21.44
C SER A 15 -8.13 13.17 21.09
N ILE A 16 -7.20 12.76 21.95
CA ILE A 16 -6.51 11.47 21.85
C ILE A 16 -7.38 10.43 22.52
N THR A 17 -7.98 9.54 21.74
CA THR A 17 -8.86 8.48 22.27
C THR A 17 -8.09 7.25 22.74
N VAL A 18 -6.94 6.97 22.12
CA VAL A 18 -6.02 5.91 22.52
C VAL A 18 -4.64 6.52 22.66
N GLY A 19 -4.07 6.47 23.86
CA GLY A 19 -2.77 7.02 24.16
C GLY A 19 -1.62 6.15 23.65
N GLY A 20 -0.44 6.75 23.51
CA GLY A 20 0.77 6.05 23.08
C GLY A 20 1.97 6.99 22.99
N VAL A 21 3.14 6.43 22.68
CA VAL A 21 4.36 7.21 22.49
C VAL A 21 4.44 7.69 21.04
N LEU A 22 4.46 9.00 20.84
CA LEU A 22 4.74 9.61 19.54
C LEU A 22 6.25 9.89 19.44
N SER A 23 6.85 9.43 18.35
CA SER A 23 8.24 9.72 18.02
C SER A 23 8.34 10.57 16.76
N ASN A 24 9.51 11.16 16.51
CA ASN A 24 9.76 11.96 15.32
C ASN A 24 9.67 11.12 14.04
N ASN A 25 9.34 11.75 12.91
CA ASN A 25 9.28 11.15 11.59
C ASN A 25 8.25 10.01 11.44
N LYS A 26 7.13 10.07 12.16
CA LYS A 26 6.00 9.15 11.98
C LYS A 26 5.01 9.68 10.97
N GLY A 27 4.49 8.80 10.12
CA GLY A 27 3.40 9.09 9.22
C GLY A 27 2.07 9.27 9.95
N VAL A 28 1.12 9.90 9.29
CA VAL A 28 -0.27 10.05 9.76
C VAL A 28 -1.18 9.48 8.68
N ASN A 29 -2.08 8.59 9.07
CA ASN A 29 -3.14 8.12 8.21
C ASN A 29 -4.43 8.88 8.52
N PHE A 30 -5.19 9.16 7.48
CA PHE A 30 -6.52 9.76 7.56
C PHE A 30 -7.51 8.79 6.90
N PRO A 31 -8.06 7.82 7.65
CA PRO A 31 -9.10 6.93 7.13
C PRO A 31 -10.29 7.74 6.63
N ASP A 32 -10.96 7.25 5.60
CA ASP A 32 -12.15 7.87 4.99
C ASP A 32 -11.96 9.28 4.41
N VAL A 33 -10.71 9.73 4.27
CA VAL A 33 -10.39 11.06 3.71
C VAL A 33 -9.59 10.92 2.43
N GLN A 34 -10.16 11.38 1.31
CA GLN A 34 -9.42 11.51 0.06
C GLN A 34 -8.47 12.69 0.13
N LEU A 35 -7.19 12.42 0.25
CA LEU A 35 -6.16 13.45 0.23
C LEU A 35 -5.80 13.81 -1.22
N SER A 36 -5.70 15.10 -1.51
CA SER A 36 -5.27 15.61 -2.83
C SER A 36 -3.76 15.47 -3.09
N ILE A 37 -3.08 14.62 -2.33
CA ILE A 37 -1.65 14.38 -2.46
C ILE A 37 -1.42 13.44 -3.65
N ARG A 38 -0.49 13.76 -4.54
CA ARG A 38 -0.10 12.89 -5.65
C ARG A 38 0.58 11.61 -5.13
N ALA A 39 0.38 10.49 -5.83
CA ALA A 39 1.06 9.24 -5.51
C ALA A 39 2.58 9.38 -5.68
N LEU A 40 3.03 10.19 -6.65
CA LEU A 40 4.45 10.47 -6.91
C LEU A 40 4.78 11.91 -6.53
N THR A 41 5.68 12.08 -5.58
CA THR A 41 6.27 13.39 -5.22
C THR A 41 7.47 13.71 -6.12
N ASP A 42 7.93 14.95 -6.10
CA ASP A 42 9.16 15.34 -6.84
C ASP A 42 10.40 14.60 -6.31
N LYS A 43 10.39 14.21 -5.03
CA LYS A 43 11.44 13.37 -4.46
C LYS A 43 11.38 11.97 -5.06
N ASP A 44 10.21 11.36 -5.13
CA ASP A 44 10.03 10.01 -5.69
C ASP A 44 10.46 9.95 -7.16
N LYS A 45 10.22 11.00 -7.93
CA LYS A 45 10.69 11.10 -9.33
C LYS A 45 12.22 11.11 -9.44
N LYS A 46 12.91 11.79 -8.52
CA LYS A 46 14.37 11.79 -8.45
C LYS A 46 14.92 10.44 -8.02
N ASP A 47 14.30 9.84 -7.01
CA ASP A 47 14.69 8.52 -6.49
C ASP A 47 14.46 7.43 -7.56
N LEU A 48 13.34 7.50 -8.30
CA LEU A 48 13.06 6.63 -9.44
C LEU A 48 14.16 6.75 -10.51
N ALA A 49 14.49 7.96 -10.93
CA ALA A 49 15.53 8.20 -11.93
C ALA A 49 16.91 7.66 -11.48
N PHE A 50 17.21 7.77 -10.20
CA PHE A 50 18.42 7.18 -9.62
C PHE A 50 18.37 5.65 -9.64
N GLY A 51 17.27 5.04 -9.15
CA GLY A 51 17.09 3.60 -9.09
C GLY A 51 17.18 2.95 -10.48
N LEU A 52 16.52 3.55 -11.48
CA LEU A 52 16.58 3.07 -12.87
C LEU A 52 18.01 3.03 -13.42
N LYS A 53 18.83 4.08 -13.15
CA LYS A 53 20.24 4.11 -13.53
C LYS A 53 21.10 3.07 -12.81
N GLN A 54 20.69 2.65 -11.60
CA GLN A 54 21.37 1.56 -10.87
C GLN A 54 20.94 0.17 -11.36
N GLY A 55 20.00 0.06 -12.28
CA GLY A 55 19.56 -1.20 -12.87
C GLY A 55 18.64 -2.00 -11.96
N VAL A 56 17.70 -1.35 -11.25
CA VAL A 56 16.70 -2.08 -10.46
C VAL A 56 15.82 -2.95 -11.35
N ASP A 57 15.51 -4.16 -10.90
CA ASP A 57 14.71 -5.12 -11.65
C ASP A 57 13.21 -4.81 -11.56
N TRP A 58 12.75 -4.21 -10.47
CA TRP A 58 11.37 -3.87 -10.21
C TRP A 58 11.24 -2.53 -9.49
N VAL A 59 10.14 -1.84 -9.74
CA VAL A 59 9.76 -0.64 -9.01
C VAL A 59 8.42 -0.90 -8.30
N ALA A 60 8.34 -0.63 -7.00
CA ALA A 60 7.10 -0.73 -6.23
C ALA A 60 6.53 0.67 -5.96
N LEU A 61 5.30 0.91 -6.40
CA LEU A 61 4.58 2.17 -6.16
C LEU A 61 3.67 2.02 -4.95
N SER A 62 3.94 2.79 -3.89
CA SER A 62 3.10 2.87 -2.69
C SER A 62 1.89 3.79 -2.91
N PHE A 63 0.86 3.58 -2.13
CA PHE A 63 -0.34 4.42 -2.09
C PHE A 63 -1.04 4.58 -3.44
N VAL A 64 -1.03 3.53 -4.26
CA VAL A 64 -1.83 3.50 -5.49
C VAL A 64 -3.30 3.66 -5.15
N ARG A 65 -3.97 4.61 -5.80
CA ARG A 65 -5.40 4.89 -5.61
C ARG A 65 -6.23 4.65 -6.84
N ASN A 66 -5.62 4.89 -7.99
CA ASN A 66 -6.33 4.82 -9.26
C ASN A 66 -5.37 4.44 -10.42
N PRO A 67 -5.92 4.07 -11.60
CA PRO A 67 -5.11 3.68 -12.76
C PRO A 67 -4.14 4.77 -13.24
N SER A 68 -4.45 6.06 -13.08
CA SER A 68 -3.58 7.14 -13.55
C SER A 68 -2.25 7.21 -12.79
N ASP A 69 -2.20 6.75 -11.54
CA ASP A 69 -0.97 6.67 -10.76
C ASP A 69 0.04 5.70 -11.43
N LEU A 70 -0.47 4.58 -11.97
CA LEU A 70 0.34 3.61 -12.69
C LEU A 70 0.76 4.10 -14.07
N ILE A 71 -0.10 4.83 -14.75
CA ILE A 71 0.23 5.44 -16.04
C ILE A 71 1.37 6.44 -15.84
N GLU A 72 1.26 7.33 -14.85
CA GLU A 72 2.29 8.34 -14.57
C GLU A 72 3.66 7.70 -14.32
N ILE A 73 3.76 6.68 -13.47
CA ILE A 73 5.06 6.06 -13.17
C ILE A 73 5.62 5.30 -14.38
N LYS A 74 4.78 4.58 -15.14
CA LYS A 74 5.21 3.86 -16.34
C LYS A 74 5.70 4.82 -17.44
N ASP A 75 5.04 5.95 -17.60
CA ASP A 75 5.49 6.98 -18.56
C ASP A 75 6.82 7.60 -18.12
N LEU A 76 7.02 7.83 -16.82
CA LEU A 76 8.31 8.31 -16.30
C LEU A 76 9.42 7.28 -16.55
N ILE A 77 9.18 5.97 -16.32
CA ILE A 77 10.14 4.91 -16.60
C ILE A 77 10.53 4.90 -18.09
N ARG A 78 9.54 4.94 -18.99
CA ARG A 78 9.77 4.99 -20.44
C ARG A 78 10.52 6.25 -20.87
N ASN A 79 10.17 7.42 -20.32
CA ASN A 79 10.84 8.68 -20.62
C ASN A 79 12.32 8.67 -20.19
N HIS A 80 12.71 7.85 -19.23
CA HIS A 80 14.10 7.60 -18.87
C HIS A 80 14.79 6.51 -19.73
N GLY A 81 14.09 5.92 -20.71
CA GLY A 81 14.63 4.90 -21.62
C GLY A 81 14.64 3.50 -21.05
N PHE A 82 13.82 3.21 -20.04
CA PHE A 82 13.72 1.90 -19.37
C PHE A 82 12.34 1.29 -19.58
N ASP A 83 12.24 -0.04 -19.32
CA ASP A 83 11.00 -0.82 -19.32
C ASP A 83 10.89 -1.65 -18.02
N THR A 84 11.28 -1.03 -16.91
CA THR A 84 11.28 -1.68 -15.59
C THR A 84 9.85 -1.93 -15.13
N PRO A 85 9.49 -3.16 -14.76
CA PRO A 85 8.14 -3.52 -14.34
C PRO A 85 7.74 -2.87 -13.01
N VAL A 86 6.44 -2.64 -12.84
CA VAL A 86 5.87 -1.92 -11.70
C VAL A 86 4.96 -2.82 -10.86
N VAL A 87 5.25 -2.91 -9.57
CA VAL A 87 4.39 -3.51 -8.55
C VAL A 87 3.48 -2.43 -7.97
N ALA A 88 2.16 -2.59 -8.13
CA ALA A 88 1.17 -1.74 -7.47
C ALA A 88 0.96 -2.19 -6.02
N LYS A 89 1.22 -1.33 -5.04
CA LYS A 89 0.94 -1.62 -3.63
C LYS A 89 -0.48 -1.15 -3.29
N ILE A 90 -1.33 -2.11 -2.93
CA ILE A 90 -2.72 -1.86 -2.53
C ILE A 90 -2.74 -1.62 -1.03
N GLU A 91 -2.80 -0.35 -0.67
CA GLU A 91 -2.72 0.20 0.69
C GLU A 91 -3.93 1.07 1.03
N LYS A 92 -4.66 1.52 0.01
CA LYS A 92 -5.78 2.46 0.11
C LYS A 92 -7.07 1.82 -0.41
N PHE A 93 -8.20 2.15 0.24
CA PHE A 93 -9.50 1.62 -0.16
C PHE A 93 -9.92 2.10 -1.56
N GLU A 94 -9.51 3.30 -1.98
CA GLU A 94 -9.84 3.86 -3.30
C GLU A 94 -9.31 2.98 -4.45
N ALA A 95 -8.18 2.29 -4.24
CA ALA A 95 -7.66 1.35 -5.23
C ALA A 95 -8.57 0.13 -5.41
N ILE A 96 -9.34 -0.23 -4.38
CA ILE A 96 -10.21 -1.41 -4.40
C ILE A 96 -11.39 -1.19 -5.33
N ASP A 97 -11.97 0.01 -5.33
CA ASP A 97 -13.09 0.37 -6.20
C ASP A 97 -12.72 0.30 -7.69
N GLN A 98 -11.43 0.48 -8.01
CA GLN A 98 -10.91 0.47 -9.36
C GLN A 98 -9.93 -0.69 -9.62
N ILE A 99 -10.00 -1.73 -8.80
CA ILE A 99 -8.99 -2.79 -8.77
C ILE A 99 -8.79 -3.49 -10.12
N ASP A 100 -9.85 -3.72 -10.88
CA ASP A 100 -9.77 -4.38 -12.17
C ASP A 100 -9.01 -3.53 -13.22
N ALA A 101 -9.12 -2.22 -13.13
CA ALA A 101 -8.38 -1.29 -13.99
C ALA A 101 -6.91 -1.17 -13.52
N VAL A 102 -6.67 -1.15 -12.21
CA VAL A 102 -5.32 -1.14 -11.63
C VAL A 102 -4.55 -2.41 -12.01
N LEU A 103 -5.16 -3.59 -11.85
CA LEU A 103 -4.53 -4.86 -12.17
C LEU A 103 -4.18 -5.01 -13.66
N LYS A 104 -4.93 -4.40 -14.57
CA LYS A 104 -4.61 -4.42 -16.01
C LYS A 104 -3.39 -3.58 -16.38
N LEU A 105 -2.98 -2.67 -15.52
CA LEU A 105 -1.89 -1.72 -15.78
C LEU A 105 -0.60 -2.06 -15.03
N CYS A 106 -0.67 -2.81 -13.93
CA CYS A 106 0.52 -3.21 -13.19
C CYS A 106 1.13 -4.51 -13.73
N ASP A 107 2.41 -4.70 -13.46
CA ASP A 107 3.15 -5.92 -13.82
C ASP A 107 3.23 -6.90 -12.64
N GLY A 108 2.95 -6.40 -11.44
CA GLY A 108 2.79 -7.14 -10.19
C GLY A 108 1.91 -6.36 -9.23
N VAL A 109 1.40 -7.04 -8.21
CA VAL A 109 0.57 -6.40 -7.17
C VAL A 109 1.02 -6.84 -5.79
N MET A 110 0.92 -5.94 -4.80
CA MET A 110 1.19 -6.24 -3.40
C MET A 110 -0.02 -5.88 -2.55
N VAL A 111 -0.46 -6.81 -1.73
CA VAL A 111 -1.48 -6.58 -0.70
C VAL A 111 -0.76 -6.18 0.59
N ALA A 112 -0.77 -4.89 0.93
CA ALA A 112 -0.15 -4.35 2.14
C ALA A 112 -1.15 -4.40 3.30
N ARG A 113 -1.26 -5.55 3.96
CA ARG A 113 -2.31 -5.83 4.96
C ARG A 113 -2.25 -4.90 6.17
N GLY A 114 -1.05 -4.46 6.56
CA GLY A 114 -0.88 -3.52 7.67
C GLY A 114 -1.55 -2.18 7.40
N ASP A 115 -1.29 -1.60 6.22
CA ASP A 115 -1.84 -0.31 5.83
C ASP A 115 -3.35 -0.41 5.55
N LEU A 116 -3.78 -1.49 4.86
CA LEU A 116 -5.20 -1.75 4.63
C LEU A 116 -6.01 -1.89 5.93
N GLY A 117 -5.44 -2.52 6.96
CA GLY A 117 -6.09 -2.68 8.26
C GLY A 117 -6.24 -1.37 9.06
N VAL A 118 -5.60 -0.28 8.61
CA VAL A 118 -5.83 1.08 9.12
C VAL A 118 -6.92 1.80 8.32
N GLU A 119 -7.05 1.48 7.03
CA GLU A 119 -7.98 2.12 6.10
C GLU A 119 -9.39 1.49 6.11
N MET A 120 -9.51 0.24 6.56
CA MET A 120 -10.76 -0.52 6.55
C MET A 120 -10.86 -1.44 7.79
N PRO A 121 -12.05 -1.97 8.13
CA PRO A 121 -12.20 -2.94 9.21
C PRO A 121 -11.24 -4.13 9.05
N ALA A 122 -10.51 -4.45 10.11
CA ALA A 122 -9.46 -5.48 10.05
C ALA A 122 -10.00 -6.88 9.65
N GLU A 123 -11.26 -7.17 9.98
CA GLU A 123 -11.96 -8.40 9.61
C GLU A 123 -12.26 -8.53 8.12
N GLU A 124 -12.29 -7.42 7.38
CA GLU A 124 -12.53 -7.40 5.93
C GLU A 124 -11.26 -7.65 5.13
N VAL A 125 -10.08 -7.34 5.70
CA VAL A 125 -8.79 -7.49 5.03
C VAL A 125 -8.54 -8.91 4.51
N PRO A 126 -8.82 -10.01 5.25
CA PRO A 126 -8.63 -11.36 4.73
C PRO A 126 -9.52 -11.71 3.53
N LEU A 127 -10.74 -11.20 3.50
CA LEU A 127 -11.66 -11.40 2.36
C LEU A 127 -11.15 -10.68 1.12
N LEU A 128 -10.78 -9.42 1.29
CA LEU A 128 -10.19 -8.62 0.22
C LEU A 128 -8.91 -9.25 -0.32
N GLN A 129 -8.02 -9.69 0.56
CA GLN A 129 -6.80 -10.38 0.17
C GLN A 129 -7.09 -11.57 -0.76
N LYS A 130 -8.04 -12.45 -0.40
CA LYS A 130 -8.42 -13.61 -1.21
C LYS A 130 -9.00 -13.21 -2.57
N GLN A 131 -9.80 -12.16 -2.60
CA GLN A 131 -10.35 -11.61 -3.86
C GLN A 131 -9.24 -11.09 -4.76
N LEU A 132 -8.28 -10.33 -4.20
CA LEU A 132 -7.13 -9.81 -4.94
C LEU A 132 -6.25 -10.95 -5.49
N ILE A 133 -5.95 -11.96 -4.68
CA ILE A 133 -5.18 -13.14 -5.11
C ILE A 133 -5.89 -13.84 -6.27
N LYS A 134 -7.20 -14.08 -6.14
CA LYS A 134 -7.98 -14.73 -7.20
C LYS A 134 -7.98 -13.92 -8.52
N LYS A 135 -8.16 -12.60 -8.43
CA LYS A 135 -8.14 -11.71 -9.60
C LYS A 135 -6.74 -11.68 -10.24
N ALA A 136 -5.69 -11.46 -9.46
CA ALA A 136 -4.31 -11.43 -9.96
C ALA A 136 -3.94 -12.75 -10.64
N ASN A 137 -4.25 -13.89 -10.02
CA ASN A 137 -4.00 -15.21 -10.60
C ASN A 137 -4.76 -15.42 -11.92
N SER A 138 -6.01 -14.94 -12.01
CA SER A 138 -6.79 -15.06 -13.26
C SER A 138 -6.22 -14.24 -14.41
N LEU A 139 -5.45 -13.19 -14.10
CA LEU A 139 -4.76 -12.33 -15.06
C LEU A 139 -3.29 -12.74 -15.30
N GLY A 140 -2.79 -13.75 -14.57
CA GLY A 140 -1.39 -14.15 -14.62
C GLY A 140 -0.42 -13.13 -14.01
N ILE A 141 -0.90 -12.26 -13.10
CA ILE A 141 -0.09 -11.22 -12.45
C ILE A 141 0.48 -11.75 -11.15
N PRO A 142 1.81 -11.64 -10.92
CA PRO A 142 2.43 -11.96 -9.64
C PRO A 142 1.81 -11.15 -8.50
N ILE A 143 1.49 -11.83 -7.39
CA ILE A 143 0.94 -11.17 -6.21
C ILE A 143 1.77 -11.44 -4.97
N ILE A 144 2.10 -10.39 -4.22
CA ILE A 144 2.83 -10.42 -2.96
C ILE A 144 1.85 -10.14 -1.82
N THR A 145 1.73 -11.06 -0.88
CA THR A 145 1.02 -10.81 0.38
C THR A 145 2.02 -10.35 1.42
N ALA A 146 1.90 -9.09 1.87
CA ALA A 146 2.88 -8.45 2.72
C ALA A 146 2.41 -8.29 4.15
N THR A 147 3.36 -8.27 5.08
CA THR A 147 3.27 -7.98 6.51
C THR A 147 2.47 -8.98 7.36
N GLN A 148 2.67 -8.93 8.67
CA GLN A 148 1.94 -9.69 9.68
C GLN A 148 1.87 -11.21 9.42
N MET A 149 2.98 -11.80 9.05
CA MET A 149 3.14 -13.24 8.87
C MET A 149 4.22 -13.77 9.77
N LEU A 150 3.86 -14.79 10.62
CA LEU A 150 4.80 -15.54 11.44
C LEU A 150 5.67 -14.65 12.35
N ASP A 151 5.11 -13.55 12.86
CA ASP A 151 5.86 -12.55 13.66
C ASP A 151 6.49 -13.17 14.92
N SER A 152 5.85 -14.19 15.53
CA SER A 152 6.41 -14.88 16.67
C SER A 152 7.74 -15.57 16.34
N MET A 153 7.98 -15.91 15.07
CA MET A 153 9.22 -16.56 14.63
C MET A 153 10.43 -15.62 14.61
N ALA A 154 10.24 -14.32 14.85
CA ALA A 154 11.35 -13.41 15.12
C ALA A 154 12.09 -13.75 16.41
N SER A 155 11.40 -14.38 17.37
CA SER A 155 11.94 -14.75 18.69
C SER A 155 11.75 -16.22 19.06
N SER A 156 10.98 -16.99 18.29
CA SER A 156 10.67 -18.40 18.52
C SER A 156 10.98 -19.23 17.28
N PRO A 157 11.50 -20.47 17.43
CA PRO A 157 11.76 -21.35 16.30
C PRO A 157 10.47 -21.93 15.66
N ARG A 158 9.31 -21.70 16.26
CA ARG A 158 8.02 -22.18 15.77
C ARG A 158 6.96 -21.07 15.83
N PRO A 159 6.07 -21.00 14.83
CA PRO A 159 4.96 -20.06 14.86
C PRO A 159 3.92 -20.49 15.91
N THR A 160 3.06 -19.57 16.30
CA THR A 160 1.83 -19.88 17.02
C THR A 160 0.87 -20.68 16.13
N ARG A 161 -0.10 -21.38 16.73
CA ARG A 161 -1.12 -22.11 15.97
C ARG A 161 -1.96 -21.19 15.09
N ALA A 162 -2.28 -19.99 15.57
CA ALA A 162 -3.04 -19.01 14.82
C ALA A 162 -2.27 -18.53 13.58
N GLU A 163 -0.97 -18.27 13.71
CA GLU A 163 -0.12 -17.88 12.58
C GLU A 163 0.02 -18.99 11.55
N ALA A 164 0.20 -20.25 11.99
CA ALA A 164 0.26 -21.41 11.11
C ALA A 164 -1.03 -21.57 10.30
N VAL A 165 -2.20 -21.44 10.93
CA VAL A 165 -3.50 -21.47 10.26
C VAL A 165 -3.65 -20.32 9.29
N SER A 166 -3.33 -19.09 9.72
CA SER A 166 -3.38 -17.90 8.86
C SER A 166 -2.52 -18.07 7.61
N TYR A 167 -1.28 -18.53 7.78
CA TYR A 167 -0.34 -18.75 6.67
C TYR A 167 -0.85 -19.82 5.68
N THR A 168 -1.36 -20.95 6.16
CA THR A 168 -1.84 -22.03 5.28
C THR A 168 -3.13 -21.69 4.52
N HIS A 169 -3.88 -20.69 4.98
CA HIS A 169 -5.13 -20.23 4.37
C HIS A 169 -5.03 -18.85 3.69
N LEU A 170 -3.83 -18.42 3.32
CA LEU A 170 -3.62 -17.14 2.63
C LEU A 170 -4.31 -17.05 1.26
N ARG A 171 -4.49 -18.16 0.58
CA ARG A 171 -5.14 -18.26 -0.75
C ARG A 171 -6.61 -18.60 -0.62
#